data_d9a439ac681657046bdd0df1f8e98f73
#
_entry.id   d9a439ac681657046bdd0df1f8e98f73
#
_cell.length_a   1.000
_cell.length_b   1.000
_cell.length_c   1.000
_cell.angle_alpha   90.00
_cell.angle_beta   90.00
_cell.angle_gamma   90.00
#
_symmetry.space_group_name_H-M   'P 1'
#
loop_
_entity.id
_entity.type
_entity.pdbx_description
1 polymer ?
#
loop_
_entity_poly.entity_id
_entity_poly.type
_entity_poly.pdbx_seq_one_letter_code
_entity_poly.pdbx_strand_id
1 'polypeptide(L)'
;MKISRLALCVLALGLAAVVPGKSEAVRSLEGDKQCTLCHDGTSGHVLSIYQTKHGVKGDTRTPGCQGCHGESARHQEDPTKSPDVVFGAKSKQLSSVEGRTEACLSCHQSHVLPRAFWSGSQHEAHGVTCTDCHEMHNPNQKVLNKLTQPEVCFGCHQNERAQFHRFSRHPVLEGKVTCSDCHNPHGSTGPTLMVKNTITETCFTCHSEKRGPFLFEHPPVAEDCTNCHSPHGSNVTPLLKTRPPMLCQSCHTSDHANGLYSAANLPTGAVTTGNGTIPLGSQSPKDQANGRSCLQCHSLVHGSNHPAGPKFER
;
A
#
# COMPACT_ATOMS: atom_id res chain seq x y z
N MET A 1 55.33 56.68 -43.91
CA MET A 1 55.78 55.39 -43.32
C MET A 1 55.57 55.49 -41.82
N LYS A 2 54.55 54.90 -41.28
CA LYS A 2 54.26 54.83 -39.84
C LYS A 2 54.17 53.32 -39.43
N ILE A 3 55.12 52.92 -38.61
CA ILE A 3 55.27 51.61 -38.10
C ILE A 3 54.38 51.47 -36.82
N SER A 4 53.41 50.62 -36.88
CA SER A 4 52.50 50.37 -35.76
C SER A 4 53.13 49.33 -34.81
N ARG A 5 53.15 49.66 -33.51
CA ARG A 5 53.65 48.74 -32.48
C ARG A 5 52.50 47.86 -32.00
N LEU A 6 52.65 46.56 -32.19
CA LEU A 6 51.77 45.53 -31.62
C LEU A 6 52.16 45.32 -30.15
N ALA A 7 51.20 45.55 -29.25
CA ALA A 7 51.34 45.21 -27.84
C ALA A 7 50.92 43.76 -27.60
N LEU A 8 51.85 42.97 -27.08
CA LEU A 8 51.65 41.57 -26.72
C LEU A 8 51.09 41.50 -25.29
N CYS A 9 49.76 41.18 -25.14
CA CYS A 9 49.17 40.88 -23.85
C CYS A 9 49.46 39.43 -23.51
N VAL A 10 50.31 39.18 -22.54
CA VAL A 10 50.55 37.86 -21.96
C VAL A 10 49.43 37.62 -20.89
N LEU A 11 48.49 36.76 -21.20
CA LEU A 11 47.50 36.25 -20.22
C LEU A 11 48.18 35.20 -19.33
N ALA A 12 48.42 35.55 -18.08
CA ALA A 12 48.85 34.59 -17.07
C ALA A 12 47.59 33.78 -16.62
N LEU A 13 47.43 32.55 -17.12
CA LEU A 13 46.48 31.57 -16.56
C LEU A 13 47.02 31.10 -15.20
N GLY A 14 46.39 31.61 -14.13
CA GLY A 14 46.58 31.05 -12.78
C GLY A 14 45.94 29.68 -12.71
N LEU A 15 46.74 28.59 -12.66
CA LEU A 15 46.27 27.28 -12.26
C LEU A 15 45.91 27.33 -10.78
N ALA A 16 44.60 27.44 -10.48
CA ALA A 16 44.12 27.18 -9.14
C ALA A 16 44.22 25.65 -8.90
N ALA A 17 45.16 25.24 -8.05
CA ALA A 17 45.25 23.88 -7.59
C ALA A 17 43.98 23.56 -6.78
N VAL A 18 43.08 22.76 -7.40
CA VAL A 18 41.94 22.17 -6.69
C VAL A 18 42.52 21.15 -5.72
N VAL A 19 42.59 21.53 -4.44
CA VAL A 19 42.88 20.58 -3.36
C VAL A 19 41.69 19.62 -3.31
N PRO A 20 41.87 18.32 -3.53
CA PRO A 20 40.77 17.38 -3.40
C PRO A 20 40.33 17.43 -1.92
N GLY A 21 39.11 17.95 -1.68
CA GLY A 21 38.50 17.86 -0.37
C GLY A 21 38.44 16.40 0.06
N LYS A 22 38.84 16.10 1.30
CA LYS A 22 38.65 14.76 1.89
C LYS A 22 37.17 14.39 1.70
N SER A 23 36.90 13.26 1.05
CA SER A 23 35.54 12.85 0.76
C SER A 23 34.74 12.68 2.07
N GLU A 24 33.52 13.18 2.11
CA GLU A 24 32.61 13.02 3.27
C GLU A 24 32.45 11.54 3.70
N ALA A 25 32.60 10.60 2.76
CA ALA A 25 32.60 9.16 3.02
C ALA A 25 33.70 8.73 4.02
N VAL A 26 34.86 9.38 3.98
CA VAL A 26 35.95 9.09 4.94
C VAL A 26 35.58 9.61 6.33
N ARG A 27 34.87 10.73 6.41
CA ARG A 27 34.42 11.27 7.71
C ARG A 27 33.36 10.41 8.39
N SER A 28 32.38 9.87 7.65
CA SER A 28 31.34 9.03 8.23
C SER A 28 31.93 7.71 8.77
N LEU A 29 32.86 7.08 8.04
CA LEU A 29 33.53 5.86 8.51
C LEU A 29 34.47 6.11 9.70
N GLU A 30 35.08 7.28 9.80
CA GLU A 30 35.87 7.66 10.99
C GLU A 30 34.96 7.91 12.20
N GLY A 31 33.78 8.49 12.01
CA GLY A 31 32.77 8.64 13.06
C GLY A 31 32.28 7.31 13.61
N ASP A 32 32.06 6.32 12.73
CA ASP A 32 31.59 4.99 13.12
C ASP A 32 32.59 4.24 13.99
N LYS A 33 33.90 4.51 13.86
CA LYS A 33 34.95 3.86 14.71
C LYS A 33 34.71 4.11 16.19
N GLN A 34 34.22 5.27 16.57
CA GLN A 34 33.92 5.56 17.98
C GLN A 34 32.85 4.63 18.53
N CYS A 35 31.84 4.31 17.72
CA CYS A 35 30.76 3.43 18.10
C CYS A 35 31.20 1.95 18.10
N THR A 36 31.95 1.55 17.07
CA THR A 36 32.34 0.16 16.87
C THR A 36 33.48 -0.32 17.82
N LEU A 37 34.05 0.57 18.60
CA LEU A 37 34.93 0.18 19.71
C LEU A 37 34.20 -0.63 20.80
N CYS A 38 32.92 -0.29 21.04
CA CYS A 38 32.08 -0.96 22.03
C CYS A 38 31.01 -1.84 21.37
N HIS A 39 30.42 -1.38 20.24
CA HIS A 39 29.45 -2.13 19.47
C HIS A 39 30.14 -3.01 18.42
N ASP A 40 30.74 -4.08 18.90
CA ASP A 40 31.42 -5.10 18.10
C ASP A 40 30.45 -6.24 17.68
N GLY A 41 31.00 -7.31 17.10
CA GLY A 41 30.23 -8.49 16.69
C GLY A 41 29.54 -9.23 17.84
N THR A 42 29.88 -8.95 19.11
CA THR A 42 29.23 -9.52 20.29
C THR A 42 27.99 -8.71 20.73
N SER A 43 27.87 -7.48 20.27
CA SER A 43 26.80 -6.53 20.61
C SER A 43 25.49 -6.76 19.84
N GLY A 44 25.20 -7.98 19.41
CA GLY A 44 24.01 -8.32 18.64
C GLY A 44 24.12 -7.94 17.15
N HIS A 45 23.00 -7.56 16.52
CA HIS A 45 22.96 -7.31 15.07
C HIS A 45 23.37 -5.88 14.66
N VAL A 46 24.03 -5.10 15.52
CA VAL A 46 24.36 -3.70 15.24
C VAL A 46 25.19 -3.56 13.96
N LEU A 47 26.23 -4.38 13.81
CA LEU A 47 27.11 -4.32 12.65
C LEU A 47 26.48 -4.84 11.35
N SER A 48 25.31 -5.46 11.40
CA SER A 48 24.60 -5.87 10.18
C SER A 48 24.11 -4.68 9.33
N ILE A 49 24.14 -3.45 9.88
CA ILE A 49 23.94 -2.22 9.11
C ILE A 49 24.85 -2.15 7.89
N TYR A 50 26.11 -2.63 8.01
CA TYR A 50 27.10 -2.65 6.93
C TYR A 50 26.77 -3.64 5.80
N GLN A 51 25.77 -4.47 5.97
CA GLN A 51 25.21 -5.35 4.93
C GLN A 51 23.97 -4.72 4.27
N THR A 52 23.55 -3.53 4.71
CA THR A 52 22.40 -2.79 4.17
C THR A 52 22.85 -1.63 3.29
N LYS A 53 21.90 -1.02 2.59
CA LYS A 53 22.16 0.20 1.80
C LYS A 53 22.59 1.39 2.64
N HIS A 54 22.29 1.41 3.93
CA HIS A 54 22.67 2.48 4.86
C HIS A 54 24.08 2.34 5.41
N GLY A 55 24.74 1.20 5.20
CA GLY A 55 26.10 0.93 5.67
C GLY A 55 27.09 0.64 4.55
N VAL A 56 26.82 1.02 3.30
CA VAL A 56 27.73 0.76 2.17
C VAL A 56 29.00 1.59 2.32
N LYS A 57 30.12 0.91 2.54
CA LYS A 57 31.43 1.56 2.62
C LYS A 57 31.84 2.13 1.26
N GLY A 58 32.26 3.39 1.24
CA GLY A 58 32.63 4.10 0.02
C GLY A 58 31.48 4.84 -0.69
N ASP A 59 30.25 4.73 -0.22
CA ASP A 59 29.15 5.59 -0.65
C ASP A 59 29.08 6.84 0.23
N THR A 60 29.30 8.01 -0.35
CA THR A 60 29.28 9.30 0.36
C THR A 60 27.92 9.65 0.96
N ARG A 61 26.84 8.98 0.53
CA ARG A 61 25.48 9.16 1.03
C ARG A 61 25.19 8.32 2.28
N THR A 62 26.11 7.43 2.66
CA THR A 62 25.96 6.59 3.85
C THR A 62 25.98 7.46 5.10
N PRO A 63 24.90 7.43 5.94
CA PRO A 63 24.77 8.35 7.08
C PRO A 63 25.72 8.07 8.24
N GLY A 64 26.26 6.85 8.35
CA GLY A 64 26.97 6.38 9.53
C GLY A 64 26.06 6.23 10.75
N CYS A 65 26.63 5.74 11.86
CA CYS A 65 25.88 5.53 13.11
C CYS A 65 25.27 6.84 13.64
N GLN A 66 26.06 7.90 13.63
CA GLN A 66 25.68 9.21 14.17
C GLN A 66 24.58 9.91 13.35
N GLY A 67 24.48 9.62 12.04
CA GLY A 67 23.44 10.18 11.19
C GLY A 67 22.02 9.78 11.60
N CYS A 68 21.88 8.63 12.27
CA CYS A 68 20.62 8.14 12.79
C CYS A 68 20.49 8.31 14.31
N HIS A 69 21.56 8.00 15.07
CA HIS A 69 21.53 7.96 16.52
C HIS A 69 22.00 9.28 17.19
N GLY A 70 22.38 10.29 16.41
CA GLY A 70 22.99 11.53 16.92
C GLY A 70 24.44 11.35 17.33
N GLU A 71 25.08 12.42 17.77
CA GLU A 71 26.47 12.37 18.22
C GLU A 71 26.65 11.55 19.50
N SER A 72 25.62 11.51 20.34
CA SER A 72 25.51 10.65 21.52
C SER A 72 26.71 10.77 22.48
N ALA A 73 27.26 11.99 22.66
CA ALA A 73 28.43 12.22 23.47
C ALA A 73 28.31 11.69 24.90
N ARG A 74 27.17 11.89 25.55
CA ARG A 74 26.90 11.35 26.90
C ARG A 74 26.90 9.83 26.96
N HIS A 75 26.45 9.18 25.89
CA HIS A 75 26.50 7.73 25.79
C HIS A 75 27.93 7.22 25.59
N GLN A 76 28.77 7.95 24.85
CA GLN A 76 30.17 7.61 24.64
C GLN A 76 30.98 7.76 25.94
N GLU A 77 30.65 8.76 26.76
CA GLU A 77 31.29 8.98 28.08
C GLU A 77 30.80 7.98 29.13
N ASP A 78 29.50 7.65 29.12
CA ASP A 78 28.88 6.73 30.07
C ASP A 78 27.94 5.78 29.31
N PRO A 79 28.34 4.53 29.03
CA PRO A 79 27.55 3.53 28.32
C PRO A 79 26.22 3.15 29.00
N THR A 80 26.00 3.55 30.25
CA THR A 80 24.72 3.35 30.94
C THR A 80 23.63 4.35 30.50
N LYS A 81 24.03 5.45 29.86
CA LYS A 81 23.12 6.43 29.25
C LYS A 81 22.68 5.95 27.87
N SER A 82 21.51 6.40 27.44
CA SER A 82 21.05 6.11 26.08
C SER A 82 21.70 7.04 25.05
N PRO A 83 21.86 6.60 23.78
CA PRO A 83 22.19 7.50 22.70
C PRO A 83 21.09 8.57 22.52
N ASP A 84 21.39 9.64 21.75
CA ASP A 84 20.49 10.76 21.58
C ASP A 84 19.15 10.33 20.93
N VAL A 85 19.21 9.39 19.97
CA VAL A 85 18.01 8.82 19.35
C VAL A 85 18.00 7.31 19.51
N VAL A 86 16.95 6.81 20.15
CA VAL A 86 16.69 5.39 20.42
C VAL A 86 15.47 4.91 19.67
N PHE A 87 15.64 3.91 18.79
CA PHE A 87 14.59 3.39 17.89
C PHE A 87 13.95 2.07 18.37
N GLY A 88 14.60 1.32 19.23
CA GLY A 88 14.17 -0.03 19.57
C GLY A 88 12.93 -0.09 20.45
N ALA A 89 11.87 -0.75 20.00
CA ALA A 89 10.61 -0.96 20.74
C ALA A 89 10.80 -1.66 22.11
N LYS A 90 11.93 -2.36 22.30
CA LYS A 90 12.28 -3.03 23.56
C LYS A 90 13.02 -2.11 24.53
N SER A 91 13.37 -0.90 24.12
CA SER A 91 14.05 0.06 24.98
C SER A 91 13.05 0.70 25.94
N LYS A 92 13.42 0.78 27.22
CA LYS A 92 12.66 1.54 28.23
C LYS A 92 12.76 3.06 28.06
N GLN A 93 13.68 3.53 27.21
CA GLN A 93 13.98 4.95 26.96
C GLN A 93 13.87 5.26 25.47
N LEU A 94 12.76 4.84 24.86
CA LEU A 94 12.48 5.12 23.47
C LEU A 94 12.37 6.63 23.24
N SER A 95 13.00 7.14 22.17
CA SER A 95 12.86 8.54 21.78
C SER A 95 11.46 8.86 21.25
N SER A 96 11.08 10.14 21.25
CA SER A 96 9.77 10.56 20.77
C SER A 96 9.51 10.12 19.33
N VAL A 97 8.26 10.06 18.93
CA VAL A 97 7.84 9.71 17.55
C VAL A 97 8.50 10.69 16.56
N GLU A 98 8.47 11.97 16.89
CA GLU A 98 9.04 13.04 16.08
C GLU A 98 10.56 12.85 15.90
N GLY A 99 11.30 12.63 16.99
CA GLY A 99 12.75 12.48 16.94
C GLY A 99 13.19 11.24 16.15
N ARG A 100 12.46 10.12 16.26
CA ARG A 100 12.70 8.91 15.47
C ARG A 100 12.37 9.09 13.99
N THR A 101 11.32 9.83 13.68
CA THR A 101 10.89 10.10 12.30
C THR A 101 11.83 11.11 11.64
N GLU A 102 12.20 12.17 12.33
CA GLU A 102 13.09 13.23 11.82
C GLU A 102 14.48 12.67 11.46
N ALA A 103 15.02 11.78 12.24
CA ALA A 103 16.28 11.10 11.92
C ALA A 103 16.28 10.43 10.54
N CYS A 104 15.14 9.94 10.09
CA CYS A 104 14.98 9.39 8.74
C CYS A 104 14.70 10.47 7.71
N LEU A 105 13.81 11.42 8.03
CA LEU A 105 13.37 12.47 7.11
C LEU A 105 14.48 13.48 6.80
N SER A 106 15.49 13.64 7.66
CA SER A 106 16.66 14.46 7.37
C SER A 106 17.32 14.16 6.02
N CYS A 107 17.22 12.88 5.57
CA CYS A 107 17.73 12.45 4.26
C CYS A 107 16.60 12.03 3.30
N HIS A 108 15.47 11.56 3.83
CA HIS A 108 14.37 10.97 3.05
C HIS A 108 13.21 11.94 2.76
N GLN A 109 13.47 13.26 2.74
CA GLN A 109 12.47 14.30 2.46
C GLN A 109 12.18 14.56 0.97
N SER A 110 12.87 13.91 0.05
CA SER A 110 12.73 14.23 -1.38
C SER A 110 11.31 13.96 -1.88
N HIS A 111 10.68 14.98 -2.47
CA HIS A 111 9.33 14.98 -3.01
C HIS A 111 9.11 14.01 -4.19
N VAL A 112 10.16 13.39 -4.69
CA VAL A 112 10.13 12.48 -5.87
C VAL A 112 9.82 11.03 -5.48
N LEU A 113 9.82 10.71 -4.20
CA LEU A 113 9.67 9.32 -3.73
C LEU A 113 8.27 9.07 -3.14
N PRO A 114 7.82 7.80 -3.05
CA PRO A 114 6.52 7.43 -2.47
C PRO A 114 6.27 7.94 -1.05
N ARG A 115 7.25 8.55 -0.40
CA ARG A 115 7.20 9.12 0.94
C ARG A 115 6.77 10.59 1.01
N ALA A 116 6.58 11.25 -0.13
CA ALA A 116 6.21 12.67 -0.18
C ALA A 116 4.94 13.02 0.62
N PHE A 117 4.08 12.05 0.85
CA PHE A 117 2.83 12.21 1.59
C PHE A 117 2.88 11.67 3.02
N TRP A 118 4.09 11.40 3.57
CA TRP A 118 4.21 10.92 4.95
C TRP A 118 3.61 11.91 5.93
N SER A 119 4.00 13.18 5.83
CA SER A 119 3.44 14.25 6.67
C SER A 119 1.94 14.39 6.40
N GLY A 120 1.15 14.24 7.45
CA GLY A 120 -0.31 14.22 7.40
C GLY A 120 -0.91 12.88 7.00
N SER A 121 -0.10 11.83 6.83
CA SER A 121 -0.62 10.48 6.57
C SER A 121 -1.33 9.87 7.78
N GLN A 122 -2.19 8.89 7.54
CA GLN A 122 -2.88 8.17 8.61
C GLN A 122 -1.89 7.47 9.57
N HIS A 123 -0.82 6.91 9.04
CA HIS A 123 0.19 6.25 9.88
C HIS A 123 0.93 7.24 10.77
N GLU A 124 1.36 8.38 10.24
CA GLU A 124 1.96 9.45 11.04
C GLU A 124 1.00 9.95 12.13
N ALA A 125 -0.25 10.24 11.76
CA ALA A 125 -1.28 10.74 12.68
C ALA A 125 -1.56 9.77 13.84
N HIS A 126 -1.30 8.47 13.67
CA HIS A 126 -1.42 7.45 14.72
C HIS A 126 -0.10 7.12 15.40
N GLY A 127 0.94 7.94 15.21
CA GLY A 127 2.23 7.78 15.89
C GLY A 127 3.08 6.62 15.40
N VAL A 128 2.79 6.07 14.22
CA VAL A 128 3.63 5.06 13.57
C VAL A 128 4.91 5.73 13.08
N THR A 129 6.05 5.07 13.28
CA THR A 129 7.36 5.54 12.83
C THR A 129 7.92 4.67 11.71
N CYS A 130 8.93 5.17 11.03
CA CYS A 130 9.60 4.42 9.95
C CYS A 130 10.08 3.04 10.43
N THR A 131 10.59 2.98 11.68
CA THR A 131 11.16 1.75 12.25
C THR A 131 10.13 0.74 12.76
N ASP A 132 8.85 1.10 12.78
CA ASP A 132 7.79 0.12 13.09
C ASP A 132 7.57 -0.85 11.92
N CYS A 133 7.99 -0.46 10.70
CA CYS A 133 7.94 -1.28 9.49
C CYS A 133 9.34 -1.63 8.95
N HIS A 134 10.31 -0.72 9.05
CA HIS A 134 11.65 -0.84 8.49
C HIS A 134 12.69 -1.18 9.55
N GLU A 135 13.41 -2.29 9.35
CA GLU A 135 14.49 -2.73 10.21
C GLU A 135 15.84 -2.34 9.59
N MET A 136 16.42 -1.19 9.99
CA MET A 136 17.62 -0.63 9.36
C MET A 136 18.87 -1.51 9.53
N HIS A 137 18.97 -2.24 10.64
CA HIS A 137 20.06 -3.18 10.92
C HIS A 137 19.81 -4.59 10.35
N ASN A 138 18.80 -4.78 9.52
CA ASN A 138 18.49 -6.07 8.90
C ASN A 138 18.62 -5.97 7.37
N PRO A 139 19.56 -6.68 6.73
CA PRO A 139 19.70 -6.68 5.28
C PRO A 139 18.50 -7.32 4.57
N ASN A 140 17.75 -8.18 5.28
CA ASN A 140 16.57 -8.87 4.78
C ASN A 140 15.28 -8.28 5.39
N GLN A 141 14.99 -7.03 5.09
CA GLN A 141 13.81 -6.36 5.63
C GLN A 141 12.52 -7.06 5.19
N LYS A 142 11.72 -7.50 6.15
CA LYS A 142 10.45 -8.20 5.91
C LYS A 142 9.48 -7.37 5.08
N VAL A 143 9.40 -6.06 5.34
CA VAL A 143 8.47 -5.17 4.64
C VAL A 143 8.79 -4.99 3.15
N LEU A 144 10.02 -5.25 2.73
CA LEU A 144 10.46 -5.15 1.33
C LEU A 144 10.37 -6.48 0.55
N ASN A 145 10.08 -7.58 1.23
CA ASN A 145 9.94 -8.88 0.60
C ASN A 145 8.46 -9.24 0.46
N LYS A 146 8.05 -9.62 -0.74
CA LYS A 146 6.65 -9.90 -1.09
C LYS A 146 5.99 -10.97 -0.22
N LEU A 147 6.73 -11.99 0.18
CA LEU A 147 6.19 -13.08 1.00
C LEU A 147 6.06 -12.69 2.48
N THR A 148 6.88 -11.79 2.97
CA THR A 148 6.91 -11.42 4.39
C THR A 148 6.32 -10.05 4.70
N GLN A 149 6.08 -9.21 3.67
CA GLN A 149 5.44 -7.91 3.85
C GLN A 149 4.09 -8.00 4.58
N PRO A 150 3.20 -8.95 4.23
CA PRO A 150 1.90 -9.06 4.92
C PRO A 150 2.02 -9.27 6.43
N GLU A 151 3.03 -10.00 6.89
CA GLU A 151 3.26 -10.23 8.33
C GLU A 151 3.53 -8.94 9.09
N VAL A 152 4.25 -8.00 8.47
CA VAL A 152 4.52 -6.67 9.06
C VAL A 152 3.21 -5.89 9.21
N CYS A 153 2.42 -5.81 8.15
CA CYS A 153 1.15 -5.09 8.14
C CYS A 153 0.14 -5.73 9.12
N PHE A 154 0.06 -7.05 9.13
CA PHE A 154 -0.84 -7.81 10.00
C PHE A 154 -0.49 -7.74 11.49
N GLY A 155 0.67 -7.20 11.84
CA GLY A 155 1.00 -6.88 13.23
C GLY A 155 -0.03 -5.94 13.87
N CYS A 156 -0.56 -5.00 13.09
CA CYS A 156 -1.58 -4.04 13.50
C CYS A 156 -2.93 -4.28 12.81
N HIS A 157 -2.95 -4.63 11.52
CA HIS A 157 -4.15 -4.81 10.69
C HIS A 157 -4.75 -6.22 10.82
N GLN A 158 -5.27 -6.54 12.02
CA GLN A 158 -5.78 -7.90 12.33
C GLN A 158 -7.08 -8.25 11.57
N ASN A 159 -7.94 -7.28 11.30
CA ASN A 159 -9.17 -7.49 10.53
C ASN A 159 -8.86 -7.90 9.09
N GLU A 160 -7.90 -7.24 8.46
CA GLU A 160 -7.44 -7.54 7.12
C GLU A 160 -6.76 -8.90 7.08
N ARG A 161 -5.96 -9.22 8.10
CA ARG A 161 -5.40 -10.56 8.25
C ARG A 161 -6.50 -11.63 8.23
N ALA A 162 -7.55 -11.47 9.02
CA ALA A 162 -8.67 -12.41 9.05
C ALA A 162 -9.38 -12.51 7.69
N GLN A 163 -9.52 -11.41 6.95
CA GLN A 163 -10.12 -11.42 5.63
C GLN A 163 -9.27 -12.18 4.62
N PHE A 164 -7.94 -12.02 4.62
CA PHE A 164 -7.03 -12.73 3.73
C PHE A 164 -6.97 -14.25 4.00
N HIS A 165 -7.54 -14.73 5.09
CA HIS A 165 -7.71 -16.18 5.33
C HIS A 165 -9.06 -16.73 4.85
N ARG A 166 -9.93 -15.90 4.25
CA ARG A 166 -11.19 -16.39 3.66
C ARG A 166 -10.95 -17.15 2.36
N PHE A 167 -11.95 -17.90 1.92
CA PHE A 167 -11.87 -18.79 0.76
C PHE A 167 -11.53 -18.06 -0.54
N SER A 168 -12.19 -16.94 -0.82
CA SER A 168 -11.95 -16.11 -1.99
C SER A 168 -11.16 -14.88 -1.58
N ARG A 169 -9.93 -14.71 -2.05
CA ARG A 169 -9.03 -13.64 -1.69
C ARG A 169 -8.03 -13.33 -2.81
N HIS A 170 -7.45 -12.15 -2.80
CA HIS A 170 -6.25 -11.91 -3.58
C HIS A 170 -5.08 -12.75 -3.02
N PRO A 171 -4.16 -13.22 -3.88
CA PRO A 171 -3.07 -14.12 -3.48
C PRO A 171 -1.91 -13.38 -2.81
N VAL A 172 -2.23 -12.66 -1.72
CA VAL A 172 -1.27 -11.90 -0.92
C VAL A 172 -0.40 -12.84 -0.08
N LEU A 173 -1.00 -13.88 0.51
CA LEU A 173 -0.27 -14.86 1.31
C LEU A 173 0.68 -15.71 0.46
N GLU A 174 0.43 -15.80 -0.83
CA GLU A 174 1.25 -16.49 -1.81
C GLU A 174 2.32 -15.58 -2.46
N GLY A 175 2.42 -14.32 -2.03
CA GLY A 175 3.38 -13.34 -2.51
C GLY A 175 3.21 -12.91 -3.97
N LYS A 176 2.06 -13.18 -4.59
CA LYS A 176 1.77 -12.74 -5.97
C LYS A 176 1.30 -11.30 -6.02
N VAL A 177 0.61 -10.86 -4.97
CA VAL A 177 0.16 -9.47 -4.74
C VAL A 177 0.63 -9.07 -3.35
N THR A 178 0.97 -7.80 -3.17
CA THR A 178 1.39 -7.25 -1.89
C THR A 178 0.41 -6.18 -1.40
N CYS A 179 0.45 -5.85 -0.13
CA CYS A 179 -0.34 -4.74 0.40
C CYS A 179 0.00 -3.42 -0.32
N SER A 180 1.29 -3.21 -0.63
CA SER A 180 1.78 -2.01 -1.30
C SER A 180 1.49 -1.94 -2.81
N ASP A 181 0.98 -2.99 -3.43
CA ASP A 181 0.49 -2.91 -4.83
C ASP A 181 -0.81 -2.10 -4.92
N CYS A 182 -1.59 -2.05 -3.82
CA CYS A 182 -2.84 -1.31 -3.73
C CYS A 182 -2.74 -0.09 -2.82
N HIS A 183 -1.97 -0.15 -1.72
CA HIS A 183 -1.85 0.89 -0.71
C HIS A 183 -0.45 1.51 -0.68
N ASN A 184 -0.38 2.83 -0.53
CA ASN A 184 0.88 3.51 -0.19
C ASN A 184 0.93 3.79 1.31
N PRO A 185 1.64 2.99 2.12
CA PRO A 185 1.69 3.17 3.57
C PRO A 185 2.34 4.49 4.01
N HIS A 186 3.07 5.15 3.11
CA HIS A 186 3.69 6.44 3.37
C HIS A 186 2.74 7.64 3.12
N GLY A 187 1.49 7.38 2.77
CA GLY A 187 0.51 8.41 2.43
C GLY A 187 0.18 8.47 0.94
N SER A 188 -1.01 8.91 0.62
CA SER A 188 -1.46 9.10 -0.75
C SER A 188 -2.60 10.13 -0.81
N THR A 189 -2.95 10.55 -2.03
CA THR A 189 -4.14 11.38 -2.29
C THR A 189 -5.42 10.55 -2.41
N GLY A 190 -5.29 9.25 -2.58
CA GLY A 190 -6.43 8.34 -2.70
C GLY A 190 -7.05 7.95 -1.36
N PRO A 191 -8.31 7.51 -1.35
CA PRO A 191 -8.99 7.06 -0.15
C PRO A 191 -8.26 5.84 0.43
N THR A 192 -8.26 5.70 1.76
CA THR A 192 -7.64 4.55 2.45
C THR A 192 -6.21 4.23 2.01
N LEU A 193 -5.42 5.27 1.72
CA LEU A 193 -4.04 5.19 1.23
C LEU A 193 -3.90 4.45 -0.11
N MET A 194 -4.90 4.49 -0.99
CA MET A 194 -4.78 3.88 -2.32
C MET A 194 -3.66 4.51 -3.14
N VAL A 195 -2.95 3.70 -3.93
CA VAL A 195 -1.86 4.18 -4.81
C VAL A 195 -2.35 5.06 -5.97
N LYS A 196 -3.65 5.02 -6.27
CA LYS A 196 -4.32 5.90 -7.25
C LYS A 196 -5.34 6.78 -6.55
N ASN A 197 -5.87 7.77 -7.26
CA ASN A 197 -6.83 8.72 -6.71
C ASN A 197 -8.19 8.10 -6.35
N THR A 198 -8.54 6.99 -7.00
CA THR A 198 -9.75 6.22 -6.70
C THR A 198 -9.45 4.74 -6.48
N ILE A 199 -10.38 4.04 -5.81
CA ILE A 199 -10.32 2.58 -5.64
C ILE A 199 -10.38 1.92 -7.03
N THR A 200 -11.31 2.33 -7.85
CA THR A 200 -11.53 1.78 -9.19
C THR A 200 -10.29 1.91 -10.09
N GLU A 201 -9.62 3.06 -10.09
CA GLU A 201 -8.37 3.23 -10.82
C GLU A 201 -7.24 2.31 -10.30
N THR A 202 -7.20 2.09 -8.99
CA THR A 202 -6.24 1.14 -8.40
C THR A 202 -6.52 -0.28 -8.89
N CYS A 203 -7.78 -0.70 -8.91
CA CYS A 203 -8.18 -2.02 -9.42
C CYS A 203 -7.81 -2.19 -10.90
N PHE A 204 -8.03 -1.18 -11.72
CA PHE A 204 -7.72 -1.19 -13.16
C PHE A 204 -6.23 -1.29 -13.48
N THR A 205 -5.34 -1.11 -12.52
CA THR A 205 -3.91 -1.34 -12.71
C THR A 205 -3.63 -2.80 -13.13
N CYS A 206 -4.42 -3.74 -12.62
CA CYS A 206 -4.32 -5.17 -12.93
C CYS A 206 -5.54 -5.69 -13.71
N HIS A 207 -6.74 -5.15 -13.44
CA HIS A 207 -8.01 -5.55 -14.05
C HIS A 207 -8.43 -4.60 -15.18
N SER A 208 -7.52 -4.33 -16.10
CA SER A 208 -7.73 -3.39 -17.21
C SER A 208 -8.88 -3.79 -18.14
N GLU A 209 -9.19 -5.10 -18.25
CA GLU A 209 -10.29 -5.64 -19.03
C GLU A 209 -11.68 -5.24 -18.49
N LYS A 210 -11.76 -4.75 -17.25
CA LYS A 210 -13.01 -4.25 -16.66
C LYS A 210 -13.21 -2.74 -16.83
N ARG A 211 -12.21 -2.05 -17.40
CA ARG A 211 -12.22 -0.59 -17.56
C ARG A 211 -13.14 -0.14 -18.71
N GLY A 212 -13.28 -0.96 -19.73
CA GLY A 212 -13.94 -0.55 -20.96
C GLY A 212 -12.98 0.08 -21.99
N PRO A 213 -13.46 0.97 -22.89
CA PRO A 213 -14.80 1.59 -22.89
C PRO A 213 -15.92 0.62 -23.24
N PHE A 214 -17.08 0.81 -22.61
CA PHE A 214 -18.30 0.07 -22.91
C PHE A 214 -19.36 1.00 -23.47
N LEU A 215 -20.15 0.52 -24.42
CA LEU A 215 -21.31 1.25 -24.94
C LEU A 215 -22.41 1.34 -23.87
N PHE A 216 -22.52 0.30 -23.07
CA PHE A 216 -23.48 0.21 -21.97
C PHE A 216 -22.69 -0.01 -20.69
N GLU A 217 -22.56 1.04 -19.91
CA GLU A 217 -21.88 1.01 -18.62
C GLU A 217 -22.87 0.66 -17.50
N HIS A 218 -22.40 -0.09 -16.53
CA HIS A 218 -23.11 -0.31 -15.28
C HIS A 218 -22.59 0.69 -14.24
N PRO A 219 -23.36 1.71 -13.87
CA PRO A 219 -22.87 2.82 -13.05
C PRO A 219 -22.14 2.42 -11.78
N PRO A 220 -22.62 1.45 -10.96
CA PRO A 220 -21.90 1.04 -9.75
C PRO A 220 -20.49 0.48 -10.00
N VAL A 221 -20.24 -0.05 -11.21
CA VAL A 221 -18.92 -0.56 -11.60
C VAL A 221 -17.97 0.59 -11.94
N ALA A 222 -18.49 1.62 -12.60
CA ALA A 222 -17.70 2.82 -12.90
C ALA A 222 -17.39 3.62 -11.63
N GLU A 223 -18.30 3.63 -10.66
CA GLU A 223 -18.12 4.36 -9.39
C GLU A 223 -17.12 3.71 -8.46
N ASP A 224 -17.37 2.48 -8.02
CA ASP A 224 -16.52 1.80 -7.03
C ASP A 224 -16.67 0.27 -7.11
N CYS A 225 -15.58 -0.42 -7.40
CA CYS A 225 -15.52 -1.89 -7.43
C CYS A 225 -15.95 -2.52 -6.10
N THR A 226 -15.73 -1.82 -4.99
CA THR A 226 -16.11 -2.29 -3.66
C THR A 226 -17.61 -2.20 -3.38
N ASN A 227 -18.42 -1.66 -4.29
CA ASN A 227 -19.88 -1.81 -4.18
C ASN A 227 -20.28 -3.30 -4.17
N CYS A 228 -19.59 -4.12 -4.94
CA CYS A 228 -19.86 -5.56 -5.07
C CYS A 228 -18.77 -6.45 -4.47
N HIS A 229 -17.51 -6.03 -4.47
CA HIS A 229 -16.36 -6.86 -4.10
C HIS A 229 -15.75 -6.47 -2.74
N SER A 230 -15.24 -7.48 -2.03
CA SER A 230 -14.43 -7.35 -0.82
C SER A 230 -12.97 -7.72 -1.15
N PRO A 231 -12.10 -6.75 -1.48
CA PRO A 231 -10.79 -7.04 -2.09
C PRO A 231 -9.83 -7.81 -1.19
N HIS A 232 -9.92 -7.68 0.12
CA HIS A 232 -9.07 -8.43 1.05
C HIS A 232 -9.50 -9.89 1.18
N GLY A 233 -10.80 -10.17 1.04
CA GLY A 233 -11.30 -11.54 1.08
C GLY A 233 -12.77 -11.65 1.39
N SER A 234 -13.37 -12.71 0.85
CA SER A 234 -14.79 -13.07 0.98
C SER A 234 -14.96 -14.58 1.07
N ASN A 235 -16.09 -15.00 1.62
CA ASN A 235 -16.53 -16.40 1.54
C ASN A 235 -17.31 -16.69 0.26
N VAL A 236 -17.48 -15.71 -0.62
CA VAL A 236 -18.20 -15.81 -1.88
C VAL A 236 -17.29 -15.46 -3.05
N THR A 237 -17.11 -16.41 -3.93
CA THR A 237 -16.33 -16.23 -5.16
C THR A 237 -17.13 -15.45 -6.22
N PRO A 238 -16.49 -14.61 -7.02
CA PRO A 238 -15.14 -14.04 -6.92
C PRO A 238 -15.12 -12.77 -6.04
N LEU A 239 -14.70 -12.90 -4.78
CA LEU A 239 -14.59 -11.77 -3.82
C LEU A 239 -15.90 -10.99 -3.59
N LEU A 240 -17.06 -11.57 -3.84
CA LEU A 240 -18.34 -10.87 -3.71
C LEU A 240 -18.70 -10.67 -2.24
N LYS A 241 -19.27 -9.51 -1.90
CA LYS A 241 -19.77 -9.22 -0.55
C LYS A 241 -20.88 -10.18 -0.13
N THR A 242 -21.77 -10.53 -1.08
CA THR A 242 -22.92 -11.39 -0.88
C THR A 242 -23.17 -12.20 -2.15
N ARG A 243 -23.80 -13.34 -2.04
CA ARG A 243 -24.15 -14.17 -3.21
C ARG A 243 -25.23 -13.53 -4.05
N PRO A 244 -25.12 -13.57 -5.40
CA PRO A 244 -26.29 -13.35 -6.25
C PRO A 244 -27.37 -14.41 -5.95
N PRO A 245 -28.66 -14.05 -5.99
CA PRO A 245 -29.23 -12.77 -6.42
C PRO A 245 -29.27 -11.68 -5.34
N MET A 246 -28.97 -11.98 -4.07
CA MET A 246 -29.07 -11.03 -2.95
C MET A 246 -28.21 -9.79 -3.17
N LEU A 247 -27.00 -9.95 -3.74
CA LEU A 247 -26.15 -8.82 -4.09
C LEU A 247 -26.83 -7.86 -5.06
N CYS A 248 -27.46 -8.38 -6.10
CA CYS A 248 -28.13 -7.58 -7.11
C CYS A 248 -29.39 -6.91 -6.53
N GLN A 249 -30.13 -7.63 -5.70
CA GLN A 249 -31.36 -7.14 -5.07
C GLN A 249 -31.15 -6.06 -4.02
N SER A 250 -29.91 -5.80 -3.60
CA SER A 250 -29.61 -4.65 -2.75
C SER A 250 -29.91 -3.31 -3.44
N CYS A 251 -29.92 -3.29 -4.78
CA CYS A 251 -30.25 -2.13 -5.61
C CYS A 251 -31.43 -2.38 -6.54
N HIS A 252 -31.54 -3.59 -7.13
CA HIS A 252 -32.59 -3.98 -8.08
C HIS A 252 -33.77 -4.64 -7.36
N THR A 253 -34.59 -3.85 -6.68
CA THR A 253 -35.69 -4.37 -5.85
C THR A 253 -36.98 -4.66 -6.61
N SER A 254 -37.22 -3.96 -7.74
CA SER A 254 -38.47 -4.03 -8.51
C SER A 254 -38.33 -4.70 -9.88
N ASP A 255 -37.10 -5.00 -10.29
CA ASP A 255 -36.86 -5.63 -11.58
C ASP A 255 -37.44 -7.06 -11.57
N HIS A 256 -38.01 -7.50 -12.67
CA HIS A 256 -38.79 -8.71 -12.77
C HIS A 256 -40.03 -8.77 -11.87
N ALA A 257 -40.66 -7.62 -11.64
CA ALA A 257 -41.87 -7.44 -10.85
C ALA A 257 -41.99 -8.38 -9.64
N ASN A 258 -41.80 -7.89 -8.45
CA ASN A 258 -41.86 -8.60 -7.15
C ASN A 258 -40.62 -9.39 -6.68
N GLY A 259 -39.46 -9.23 -7.33
CA GLY A 259 -38.22 -9.88 -6.92
C GLY A 259 -38.17 -11.40 -7.18
N LEU A 260 -36.99 -11.98 -7.12
CA LEU A 260 -36.77 -13.42 -7.41
C LEU A 260 -37.27 -14.37 -6.33
N TYR A 261 -37.52 -13.86 -5.13
CA TYR A 261 -37.90 -14.64 -3.95
C TYR A 261 -39.22 -14.20 -3.33
N SER A 262 -40.01 -13.38 -4.01
CA SER A 262 -41.36 -13.06 -3.53
C SER A 262 -42.30 -14.26 -3.75
N ALA A 263 -43.35 -14.33 -2.96
CA ALA A 263 -44.42 -15.35 -3.14
C ALA A 263 -45.02 -15.34 -4.55
N ALA A 264 -45.02 -14.17 -5.21
CA ALA A 264 -45.48 -14.01 -6.59
C ALA A 264 -44.62 -14.72 -7.64
N ASN A 265 -43.38 -15.14 -7.30
CA ASN A 265 -42.49 -15.87 -8.19
C ASN A 265 -42.51 -17.37 -7.96
N LEU A 266 -43.28 -17.84 -7.00
CA LEU A 266 -43.48 -19.30 -6.80
C LEU A 266 -44.46 -19.82 -7.85
N PRO A 267 -44.41 -21.12 -8.17
CA PRO A 267 -45.40 -21.75 -9.03
C PRO A 267 -46.84 -21.44 -8.61
N THR A 268 -47.74 -21.33 -9.58
CA THR A 268 -49.16 -21.06 -9.31
C THR A 268 -49.76 -22.04 -8.32
N GLY A 269 -50.53 -21.53 -7.39
CA GLY A 269 -51.13 -22.32 -6.33
C GLY A 269 -51.47 -21.47 -5.12
N ALA A 270 -51.66 -22.13 -4.00
CA ALA A 270 -51.88 -21.47 -2.73
C ALA A 270 -51.28 -22.32 -1.59
N VAL A 271 -50.73 -21.64 -0.59
CA VAL A 271 -50.27 -22.26 0.65
C VAL A 271 -51.20 -21.88 1.77
N THR A 272 -51.83 -22.83 2.42
CA THR A 272 -52.63 -22.62 3.62
C THR A 272 -51.76 -22.69 4.85
N THR A 273 -51.77 -21.62 5.63
CA THR A 273 -51.10 -21.49 6.90
C THR A 273 -52.12 -21.36 8.03
N GLY A 274 -51.70 -21.44 9.28
CA GLY A 274 -52.54 -21.18 10.44
C GLY A 274 -53.21 -19.81 10.44
N ASN A 275 -52.67 -18.84 9.65
CA ASN A 275 -53.14 -17.49 9.51
C ASN A 275 -53.93 -17.22 8.20
N GLY A 276 -54.30 -18.27 7.47
CA GLY A 276 -55.04 -18.14 6.22
C GLY A 276 -54.31 -18.69 5.00
N THR A 277 -54.95 -18.61 3.85
CA THR A 277 -54.43 -19.08 2.56
C THR A 277 -53.72 -17.92 1.85
N ILE A 278 -52.46 -18.14 1.51
CA ILE A 278 -51.63 -17.19 0.77
C ILE A 278 -51.58 -17.65 -0.69
N PRO A 279 -52.11 -16.92 -1.65
CA PRO A 279 -51.99 -17.29 -3.05
C PRO A 279 -50.53 -17.16 -3.48
N LEU A 280 -50.00 -18.17 -4.11
CA LEU A 280 -48.73 -18.15 -4.80
C LEU A 280 -48.90 -17.50 -6.16
N GLY A 281 -47.85 -17.03 -6.77
CA GLY A 281 -47.87 -16.24 -7.99
C GLY A 281 -48.77 -16.80 -9.08
N SER A 282 -49.65 -15.96 -9.60
CA SER A 282 -50.73 -16.38 -10.49
C SER A 282 -50.34 -16.51 -11.95
N GLN A 283 -49.21 -16.04 -12.37
CA GLN A 283 -48.70 -16.20 -13.74
C GLN A 283 -47.22 -15.85 -13.79
N SER A 284 -46.45 -16.75 -14.23
CA SER A 284 -45.07 -16.43 -14.11
C SER A 284 -44.24 -16.75 -15.34
N PRO A 285 -44.00 -15.79 -16.19
CA PRO A 285 -42.74 -15.82 -16.95
C PRO A 285 -41.51 -15.86 -16.05
N LYS A 286 -41.63 -15.75 -14.76
CA LYS A 286 -40.66 -15.62 -13.69
C LYS A 286 -40.35 -16.91 -12.98
N ASP A 287 -41.12 -17.96 -13.20
CA ASP A 287 -40.74 -19.33 -12.81
C ASP A 287 -39.35 -19.70 -13.39
N GLN A 288 -39.00 -19.08 -14.53
CA GLN A 288 -37.68 -19.23 -15.12
C GLN A 288 -36.56 -18.60 -14.27
N ALA A 289 -36.87 -17.62 -13.43
CA ALA A 289 -35.91 -16.96 -12.56
C ALA A 289 -35.84 -17.61 -11.16
N ASN A 290 -36.84 -18.43 -10.82
CA ASN A 290 -36.92 -19.08 -9.50
C ASN A 290 -35.73 -20.02 -9.30
N GLY A 291 -34.99 -19.82 -8.21
CA GLY A 291 -33.79 -20.61 -7.90
C GLY A 291 -32.56 -20.34 -8.77
N ARG A 292 -32.60 -19.33 -9.66
CA ARG A 292 -31.50 -18.98 -10.55
C ARG A 292 -30.77 -17.72 -10.07
N SER A 293 -29.49 -17.61 -10.44
CA SER A 293 -28.71 -16.39 -10.27
C SER A 293 -28.97 -15.42 -11.41
N CYS A 294 -29.02 -14.11 -11.12
CA CYS A 294 -29.12 -13.04 -12.12
C CYS A 294 -28.04 -13.17 -13.21
N LEU A 295 -26.84 -13.61 -12.82
CA LEU A 295 -25.70 -13.78 -13.71
C LEU A 295 -25.85 -14.87 -14.77
N GLN A 296 -26.86 -15.72 -14.67
CA GLN A 296 -27.15 -16.74 -15.70
C GLN A 296 -27.73 -16.08 -16.98
N CYS A 297 -28.39 -14.95 -16.84
CA CYS A 297 -28.92 -14.16 -17.95
C CYS A 297 -28.10 -12.87 -18.13
N HIS A 298 -27.81 -12.15 -17.04
CA HIS A 298 -27.08 -10.88 -17.04
C HIS A 298 -25.59 -11.09 -16.75
N SER A 299 -24.85 -11.70 -17.66
CA SER A 299 -23.45 -12.09 -17.43
C SER A 299 -22.45 -10.94 -17.63
N LEU A 300 -22.84 -9.87 -18.30
CA LEU A 300 -22.00 -8.74 -18.69
C LEU A 300 -22.08 -7.54 -17.72
N VAL A 301 -22.26 -7.82 -16.43
CA VAL A 301 -22.52 -6.79 -15.39
C VAL A 301 -21.43 -5.74 -15.22
N HIS A 302 -20.21 -5.97 -15.72
CA HIS A 302 -19.13 -4.97 -15.67
C HIS A 302 -19.21 -3.93 -16.79
N GLY A 303 -20.11 -4.13 -17.74
CA GLY A 303 -20.29 -3.31 -18.92
C GLY A 303 -20.36 -4.17 -20.18
N SER A 304 -21.02 -3.66 -21.21
CA SER A 304 -21.27 -4.43 -22.42
C SER A 304 -21.13 -3.60 -23.68
N ASN A 305 -20.56 -4.19 -24.71
CA ASN A 305 -20.58 -3.73 -26.10
C ASN A 305 -21.51 -4.63 -26.96
N HIS A 306 -22.27 -5.52 -26.32
CA HIS A 306 -23.11 -6.48 -27.02
C HIS A 306 -24.39 -5.83 -27.56
N PRO A 307 -24.88 -6.21 -28.76
CA PRO A 307 -26.10 -5.64 -29.37
C PRO A 307 -27.39 -5.84 -28.56
N ALA A 308 -27.39 -6.77 -27.59
CA ALA A 308 -28.51 -6.97 -26.68
C ALA A 308 -28.81 -5.73 -25.81
N GLY A 309 -27.91 -4.75 -25.77
CA GLY A 309 -28.13 -3.47 -25.14
C GLY A 309 -27.86 -3.42 -23.65
N PRO A 310 -28.47 -2.48 -22.91
CA PRO A 310 -28.14 -2.14 -21.53
C PRO A 310 -28.63 -3.16 -20.50
N LYS A 311 -29.23 -4.27 -20.92
CA LYS A 311 -29.64 -5.35 -20.00
C LYS A 311 -28.49 -6.27 -19.60
N PHE A 312 -27.29 -6.06 -20.17
CA PHE A 312 -26.09 -6.88 -19.90
C PHE A 312 -26.27 -8.39 -20.17
N GLU A 313 -27.22 -8.72 -21.03
CA GLU A 313 -27.45 -10.07 -21.53
C GLU A 313 -26.45 -10.44 -22.63
N ARG A 314 -26.22 -11.75 -22.83
CA ARG A 314 -25.47 -12.27 -23.99
C ARG A 314 -26.38 -12.37 -25.21
#